data_f5ec412b9e1bd37808b56f50ee12fd94
#
_entry.id   f5ec412b9e1bd37808b56f50ee12fd94
#
_cell.length_a   1.000
_cell.length_b   1.000
_cell.length_c   1.000
_cell.angle_alpha   90.00
_cell.angle_beta   90.00
_cell.angle_gamma   90.00
#
_symmetry.space_group_name_H-M   'P 1'
#
loop_
_entity.id
_entity.type
_entity.pdbx_description
1 polymer ?
#
loop_
_entity_poly.entity_id
_entity_poly.type
_entity_poly.pdbx_seq_one_letter_code
_entity_poly.pdbx_strand_id
1 'polypeptide(L)'
;MQITLLFHTPLSVCSHATRTCWQSFDKGDCGGEKDKELIDRVGNKFKHASTLEHLNYTFYIQGISRACLQEVARHRHTSPSVKSTRYTLKELRNESEFKIGDFENASRYLVLCGNEEVDNASIQALENLRL
;
A
#
# COMPACT_ATOMS: atom_id res chain seq x y z
N MET A 1 -9.61 2.83 6.25
CA MET A 1 -8.37 2.39 5.58
C MET A 1 -7.51 1.61 6.56
N GLN A 2 -6.99 0.46 6.15
CA GLN A 2 -6.06 -0.36 6.93
C GLN A 2 -4.82 -0.66 6.08
N ILE A 3 -3.64 -0.59 6.70
CA ILE A 3 -2.36 -0.90 6.06
C ILE A 3 -1.61 -1.88 6.96
N THR A 4 -1.20 -3.01 6.40
CA THR A 4 -0.43 -4.03 7.11
C THR A 4 0.88 -4.27 6.37
N LEU A 5 2.00 -4.15 7.06
CA LEU A 5 3.31 -4.52 6.52
C LEU A 5 3.41 -6.06 6.55
N LEU A 6 3.55 -6.67 5.38
CA LEU A 6 3.68 -8.13 5.23
C LEU A 6 5.13 -8.58 5.25
N PHE A 7 6.00 -7.80 4.62
CA PHE A 7 7.42 -8.11 4.48
C PHE A 7 8.23 -6.83 4.27
N HIS A 8 9.46 -6.84 4.74
CA HIS A 8 10.48 -5.85 4.38
C HIS A 8 11.85 -6.52 4.24
N THR A 9 12.69 -5.94 3.41
CA THR A 9 14.09 -6.37 3.30
C THR A 9 14.82 -6.07 4.62
N PRO A 10 15.54 -7.03 5.19
CA PRO A 10 16.39 -6.78 6.36
C PRO A 10 17.44 -5.68 6.08
N LEU A 11 17.71 -4.84 7.07
CA LEU A 11 18.71 -3.76 6.96
C LEU A 11 20.11 -4.30 6.62
N SER A 12 20.43 -5.53 7.05
CA SER A 12 21.68 -6.21 6.71
C SER A 12 21.91 -6.36 5.21
N VAL A 13 20.86 -6.48 4.40
CA VAL A 13 20.98 -6.53 2.93
C VAL A 13 21.42 -5.18 2.38
N CYS A 14 20.82 -4.10 2.83
CA CYS A 14 21.17 -2.74 2.43
C CYS A 14 22.59 -2.36 2.88
N SER A 15 22.95 -2.67 4.13
CA SER A 15 24.31 -2.42 4.64
C SER A 15 25.35 -3.23 3.91
N HIS A 16 25.07 -4.49 3.58
CA HIS A 16 25.96 -5.34 2.77
C HIS A 16 26.21 -4.71 1.39
N ALA A 17 25.14 -4.30 0.71
CA ALA A 17 25.26 -3.62 -0.59
C ALA A 17 26.08 -2.33 -0.48
N THR A 18 25.84 -1.52 0.55
CA THR A 18 26.60 -0.29 0.82
C THR A 18 28.08 -0.59 1.05
N ARG A 19 28.40 -1.67 1.81
CA ARG A 19 29.78 -2.07 2.11
C ARG A 19 30.52 -2.66 0.93
N THR A 20 29.79 -3.18 -0.05
CA THR A 20 30.39 -3.77 -1.26
C THR A 20 31.31 -2.77 -1.99
N CYS A 21 30.96 -1.50 -2.05
CA CYS A 21 31.77 -0.47 -2.71
C CYS A 21 33.18 -0.31 -2.10
N TRP A 22 33.35 -0.58 -0.81
CA TRP A 22 34.61 -0.42 -0.08
C TRP A 22 35.16 -1.71 0.51
N GLN A 23 34.50 -2.85 0.21
CA GLN A 23 34.86 -4.18 0.73
C GLN A 23 35.00 -4.20 2.28
N SER A 24 34.17 -3.40 2.98
CA SER A 24 34.29 -3.15 4.43
C SER A 24 33.33 -4.03 5.25
N PHE A 25 33.20 -5.30 4.89
CA PHE A 25 32.26 -6.25 5.50
C PHE A 25 32.57 -6.57 6.96
N ASP A 26 33.85 -6.53 7.33
CA ASP A 26 34.34 -6.74 8.70
C ASP A 26 33.82 -5.71 9.72
N LYS A 27 33.34 -4.57 9.24
CA LYS A 27 32.81 -3.47 10.07
C LYS A 27 31.31 -3.54 10.32
N GLY A 28 30.62 -4.55 9.78
CA GLY A 28 29.19 -4.73 9.93
C GLY A 28 28.79 -5.36 11.26
N ASP A 29 27.52 -5.20 11.62
CA ASP A 29 26.88 -5.82 12.78
C ASP A 29 25.54 -6.51 12.42
N CYS A 30 25.42 -6.98 11.18
CA CYS A 30 24.28 -7.73 10.65
C CYS A 30 22.93 -7.02 10.81
N GLY A 31 22.89 -5.72 10.54
CA GLY A 31 21.68 -4.90 10.62
C GLY A 31 21.48 -4.21 11.97
N GLY A 32 22.48 -4.21 12.81
CA GLY A 32 22.50 -3.49 14.09
C GLY A 32 22.73 -1.98 13.93
N GLU A 33 23.14 -1.33 15.01
CA GLU A 33 23.28 0.14 15.05
C GLU A 33 24.37 0.66 14.09
N LYS A 34 25.49 -0.04 13.96
CA LYS A 34 26.56 0.36 13.02
C LYS A 34 26.09 0.35 11.58
N ASP A 35 25.25 -0.61 11.22
CA ASP A 35 24.71 -0.72 9.88
C ASP A 35 23.63 0.34 9.63
N LYS A 36 22.80 0.64 10.63
CA LYS A 36 21.84 1.76 10.55
C LYS A 36 22.52 3.11 10.36
N GLU A 37 23.55 3.40 11.14
CA GLU A 37 24.35 4.61 11.01
C GLU A 37 25.02 4.72 9.64
N LEU A 38 25.54 3.61 9.11
CA LEU A 38 26.13 3.56 7.77
C LEU A 38 25.10 3.89 6.70
N ILE A 39 23.93 3.26 6.75
CA ILE A 39 22.84 3.46 5.79
C ILE A 39 22.37 4.92 5.85
N ASP A 40 22.15 5.49 7.04
CA ASP A 40 21.75 6.88 7.20
C ASP A 40 22.80 7.83 6.63
N ARG A 41 24.07 7.61 6.97
CA ARG A 41 25.17 8.45 6.49
C ARG A 41 25.29 8.40 4.98
N VAL A 42 25.30 7.22 4.39
CA VAL A 42 25.56 7.06 2.93
C VAL A 42 24.30 7.38 2.12
N GLY A 43 23.16 6.82 2.50
CA GLY A 43 21.91 6.98 1.77
C GLY A 43 21.28 8.36 1.94
N ASN A 44 21.12 8.82 3.19
CA ASN A 44 20.40 10.05 3.49
C ASN A 44 21.31 11.29 3.49
N LYS A 45 22.44 11.27 4.22
CA LYS A 45 23.31 12.45 4.35
C LYS A 45 24.14 12.70 3.11
N PHE A 46 24.76 11.67 2.54
CA PHE A 46 25.57 11.78 1.31
C PHE A 46 24.74 11.65 0.02
N LYS A 47 23.44 11.40 0.13
CA LYS A 47 22.50 11.31 -1.01
C LYS A 47 22.84 10.21 -2.02
N HIS A 48 23.52 9.14 -1.60
CA HIS A 48 23.75 7.96 -2.42
C HIS A 48 22.48 7.09 -2.43
N ALA A 49 21.42 7.60 -3.05
CA ALA A 49 20.07 7.02 -3.00
C ALA A 49 20.01 5.58 -3.52
N SER A 50 20.88 5.19 -4.45
CA SER A 50 20.93 3.82 -5.00
C SER A 50 21.17 2.75 -3.93
N THR A 51 21.82 3.09 -2.80
CA THR A 51 22.01 2.15 -1.70
C THR A 51 20.68 1.82 -1.00
N LEU A 52 19.73 2.74 -1.02
CA LEU A 52 18.40 2.57 -0.42
C LEU A 52 17.44 1.75 -1.30
N GLU A 53 17.73 1.59 -2.59
CA GLU A 53 16.94 0.78 -3.53
C GLU A 53 16.95 -0.72 -3.19
N HIS A 54 17.89 -1.16 -2.35
CA HIS A 54 17.91 -2.51 -1.79
C HIS A 54 16.87 -2.74 -0.68
N LEU A 55 16.20 -1.67 -0.21
CA LEU A 55 15.14 -1.75 0.78
C LEU A 55 13.78 -1.85 0.08
N ASN A 56 13.18 -3.03 0.13
CA ASN A 56 11.88 -3.31 -0.45
C ASN A 56 10.87 -3.60 0.67
N TYR A 57 9.62 -3.17 0.46
CA TYR A 57 8.53 -3.34 1.40
C TYR A 57 7.32 -3.92 0.67
N THR A 58 6.64 -4.85 1.33
CA THR A 58 5.37 -5.39 0.82
C THR A 58 4.26 -5.08 1.80
N PHE A 59 3.24 -4.39 1.32
CA PHE A 59 2.09 -3.99 2.12
C PHE A 59 0.80 -4.65 1.62
N TYR A 60 -0.06 -5.01 2.56
CA TYR A 60 -1.47 -5.26 2.29
C TYR A 60 -2.26 -4.00 2.65
N ILE A 61 -3.02 -3.47 1.68
CA ILE A 61 -3.78 -2.22 1.83
C ILE A 61 -5.25 -2.52 1.52
N GLN A 62 -6.15 -2.12 2.42
CA GLN A 62 -7.59 -2.23 2.22
C GLN A 62 -8.33 -0.96 2.66
N GLY A 63 -9.54 -0.76 2.12
CA GLY A 63 -10.35 0.41 2.42
C GLY A 63 -9.87 1.69 1.73
N ILE A 64 -9.22 1.57 0.55
CA ILE A 64 -8.95 2.69 -0.35
C ILE A 64 -9.92 2.66 -1.53
N SER A 65 -10.26 3.84 -2.05
CA SER A 65 -11.10 3.95 -3.24
C SER A 65 -10.38 3.52 -4.52
N ARG A 66 -11.13 3.21 -5.58
CA ARG A 66 -10.56 2.95 -6.91
C ARG A 66 -9.81 4.17 -7.47
N ALA A 67 -10.29 5.38 -7.18
CA ALA A 67 -9.60 6.61 -7.57
C ALA A 67 -8.22 6.71 -6.89
N CYS A 68 -8.15 6.50 -5.58
CA CYS A 68 -6.88 6.46 -4.85
C CYS A 68 -5.95 5.37 -5.40
N LEU A 69 -6.47 4.17 -5.68
CA LEU A 69 -5.68 3.08 -6.26
C LEU A 69 -5.09 3.45 -7.62
N GLN A 70 -5.83 4.17 -8.48
CA GLN A 70 -5.34 4.61 -9.78
C GLN A 70 -4.14 5.55 -9.66
N GLU A 71 -4.14 6.43 -8.65
CA GLU A 71 -3.00 7.31 -8.38
C GLU A 71 -1.81 6.53 -7.81
N VAL A 72 -2.03 5.61 -6.87
CA VAL A 72 -0.96 4.74 -6.34
C VAL A 72 -0.32 3.90 -7.44
N ALA A 73 -1.12 3.35 -8.35
CA ALA A 73 -0.63 2.51 -9.45
C ALA A 73 0.22 3.28 -10.49
N ARG A 74 0.17 4.62 -10.48
CA ARG A 74 1.03 5.47 -11.32
C ARG A 74 2.45 5.62 -10.80
N HIS A 75 2.69 5.31 -9.53
CA HIS A 75 4.05 5.31 -8.98
C HIS A 75 4.84 4.14 -9.55
N ARG A 76 5.87 4.45 -10.35
CA ARG A 76 6.64 3.45 -11.10
C ARG A 76 7.44 2.47 -10.23
N HIS A 77 7.68 2.85 -8.96
CA HIS A 77 8.37 2.00 -7.99
C HIS A 77 7.42 1.09 -7.19
N THR A 78 6.14 1.07 -7.53
CA THR A 78 5.15 0.18 -6.92
C THR A 78 4.63 -0.84 -7.92
N SER A 79 4.40 -2.07 -7.46
CA SER A 79 3.83 -3.15 -8.26
C SER A 79 2.58 -3.70 -7.56
N PRO A 80 1.41 -3.08 -7.74
CA PRO A 80 0.21 -3.47 -7.03
C PRO A 80 -0.44 -4.71 -7.64
N SER A 81 -0.81 -5.66 -6.79
CA SER A 81 -1.78 -6.72 -7.10
C SER A 81 -3.14 -6.34 -6.54
N VAL A 82 -4.16 -6.27 -7.39
CA VAL A 82 -5.43 -5.63 -7.04
C VAL A 82 -6.60 -6.60 -7.15
N LYS A 83 -7.55 -6.53 -6.20
CA LYS A 83 -8.82 -7.29 -6.30
C LYS A 83 -9.54 -6.90 -7.60
N SER A 84 -9.87 -7.89 -8.41
CA SER A 84 -10.55 -7.68 -9.69
C SER A 84 -12.01 -7.25 -9.49
N THR A 85 -12.42 -6.18 -10.16
CA THR A 85 -13.83 -5.73 -10.18
C THR A 85 -14.77 -6.75 -10.81
N ARG A 86 -14.31 -7.62 -11.70
CA ARG A 86 -15.13 -8.67 -12.29
C ARG A 86 -15.69 -9.62 -11.24
N TYR A 87 -14.89 -9.97 -10.24
CA TYR A 87 -15.34 -10.82 -9.14
C TYR A 87 -16.25 -10.06 -8.17
N THR A 88 -15.91 -8.80 -7.85
CA THR A 88 -16.71 -7.96 -6.95
C THR A 88 -18.11 -7.70 -7.49
N LEU A 89 -18.27 -7.48 -8.81
CA LEU A 89 -19.59 -7.30 -9.44
C LEU A 89 -20.44 -8.58 -9.37
N LYS A 90 -19.82 -9.76 -9.45
CA LYS A 90 -20.53 -11.03 -9.26
C LYS A 90 -21.02 -11.20 -7.81
N GLU A 91 -20.20 -10.83 -6.84
CA GLU A 91 -20.57 -10.81 -5.43
C GLU A 91 -21.70 -9.83 -5.18
N LEU A 92 -21.61 -8.62 -5.73
CA LEU A 92 -22.59 -7.54 -5.59
C LEU A 92 -24.01 -7.96 -6.03
N ARG A 93 -24.13 -8.68 -7.14
CA ARG A 93 -25.43 -9.17 -7.64
C ARG A 93 -26.15 -10.15 -6.73
N ASN A 94 -25.43 -10.78 -5.80
CA ASN A 94 -25.98 -11.73 -4.83
C ASN A 94 -26.32 -11.05 -3.49
N GLU A 95 -26.04 -9.74 -3.36
CA GLU A 95 -26.36 -8.99 -2.13
C GLU A 95 -27.84 -8.60 -2.07
N SER A 96 -28.31 -8.31 -0.86
CA SER A 96 -29.61 -7.68 -0.64
C SER A 96 -29.61 -6.23 -1.14
N GLU A 97 -30.79 -5.64 -1.28
CA GLU A 97 -30.99 -4.25 -1.65
C GLU A 97 -30.16 -3.28 -0.75
N PHE A 98 -29.48 -2.34 -1.38
CA PHE A 98 -28.79 -1.25 -0.67
C PHE A 98 -29.74 -0.07 -0.48
N LYS A 99 -30.08 0.22 0.77
CA LYS A 99 -31.02 1.29 1.12
C LYS A 99 -30.28 2.58 1.42
N ILE A 100 -30.84 3.70 0.96
CA ILE A 100 -30.36 5.04 1.32
C ILE A 100 -30.32 5.17 2.84
N GLY A 101 -29.19 5.65 3.39
CA GLY A 101 -28.95 5.75 4.83
C GLY A 101 -28.38 4.50 5.49
N ASP A 102 -28.32 3.36 4.79
CA ASP A 102 -27.64 2.15 5.29
C ASP A 102 -26.15 2.18 4.93
N PHE A 103 -25.42 3.04 5.64
CA PHE A 103 -23.98 3.25 5.41
C PHE A 103 -23.14 2.05 5.82
N GLU A 104 -23.57 1.27 6.81
CA GLU A 104 -22.82 0.10 7.29
C GLU A 104 -22.74 -0.97 6.19
N ASN A 105 -23.87 -1.35 5.63
CA ASN A 105 -23.91 -2.35 4.55
C ASN A 105 -23.17 -1.85 3.29
N ALA A 106 -23.39 -0.60 2.90
CA ALA A 106 -22.74 0.01 1.74
C ALA A 106 -21.22 0.12 1.88
N SER A 107 -20.70 0.31 3.09
CA SER A 107 -19.25 0.43 3.37
C SER A 107 -18.44 -0.81 2.99
N ARG A 108 -19.08 -1.96 2.79
CA ARG A 108 -18.46 -3.18 2.28
C ARG A 108 -17.98 -3.04 0.83
N TYR A 109 -18.61 -2.15 0.06
CA TYR A 109 -18.36 -1.93 -1.36
C TYR A 109 -17.90 -0.50 -1.70
N LEU A 110 -18.25 0.47 -0.86
CA LEU A 110 -17.95 1.89 -1.04
C LEU A 110 -16.97 2.39 0.02
N VAL A 111 -16.15 3.34 -0.36
CA VAL A 111 -15.42 4.19 0.58
C VAL A 111 -16.24 5.45 0.77
N LEU A 112 -16.90 5.57 1.92
CA LEU A 112 -17.75 6.69 2.26
C LEU A 112 -16.89 7.91 2.64
N CYS A 113 -17.33 9.10 2.27
CA CYS A 113 -16.60 10.35 2.51
C CYS A 113 -17.07 11.11 3.76
N GLY A 114 -18.18 10.66 4.38
CA GLY A 114 -18.77 11.29 5.56
C GLY A 114 -19.67 12.49 5.24
N ASN A 115 -19.97 12.74 3.95
CA ASN A 115 -21.00 13.66 3.53
C ASN A 115 -22.25 12.86 3.15
N GLU A 116 -23.32 13.03 3.91
CA GLU A 116 -24.53 12.21 3.80
C GLU A 116 -25.16 12.26 2.40
N GLU A 117 -25.22 13.43 1.78
CA GLU A 117 -25.79 13.58 0.44
C GLU A 117 -24.95 12.84 -0.62
N VAL A 118 -23.63 12.98 -0.58
CA VAL A 118 -22.71 12.30 -1.51
C VAL A 118 -22.71 10.80 -1.28
N ASP A 119 -22.70 10.37 -0.01
CA ASP A 119 -22.70 8.97 0.35
C ASP A 119 -24.01 8.29 -0.04
N ASN A 120 -25.16 8.95 0.14
CA ASN A 120 -26.46 8.46 -0.31
C ASN A 120 -26.57 8.36 -1.84
N ALA A 121 -26.04 9.34 -2.59
CA ALA A 121 -25.95 9.26 -4.05
C ALA A 121 -25.07 8.07 -4.50
N SER A 122 -24.00 7.80 -3.78
CA SER A 122 -23.11 6.66 -4.03
C SER A 122 -23.80 5.33 -3.75
N ILE A 123 -24.62 5.24 -2.68
CA ILE A 123 -25.45 4.07 -2.37
C ILE A 123 -26.49 3.80 -3.46
N GLN A 124 -27.12 4.84 -3.95
CA GLN A 124 -28.08 4.70 -5.08
C GLN A 124 -27.39 4.21 -6.35
N ALA A 125 -26.20 4.71 -6.64
CA ALA A 125 -25.40 4.23 -7.77
C ALA A 125 -24.97 2.78 -7.60
N LEU A 126 -24.61 2.36 -6.38
CA LEU A 126 -24.26 0.98 -6.05
C LEU A 126 -25.46 0.04 -6.27
N GLU A 127 -26.66 0.43 -5.83
CA GLU A 127 -27.89 -0.36 -6.05
C GLU A 127 -28.19 -0.49 -7.56
N ASN A 128 -28.07 0.59 -8.32
CA ASN A 128 -28.25 0.55 -9.76
C ASN A 128 -27.24 -0.39 -10.49
N LEU A 129 -26.04 -0.59 -9.91
CA LEU A 129 -25.06 -1.55 -10.43
C LEU A 129 -25.37 -3.00 -10.01
N ARG A 130 -26.07 -3.20 -8.90
CA ARG A 130 -26.47 -4.52 -8.42
C ARG A 130 -27.57 -5.14 -9.29
N LEU A 131 -28.53 -4.33 -9.74
CA LEU A 131 -29.64 -4.72 -10.62
C LEU A 131 -29.16 -5.09 -12.04
#